data_e1dc3feb7cf8c91b2b40da20607aece7
#
_entry.id   e1dc3feb7cf8c91b2b40da20607aece7
#
_cell.length_a   1.000
_cell.length_b   1.000
_cell.length_c   1.000
_cell.angle_alpha   90.00
_cell.angle_beta   90.00
_cell.angle_gamma   90.00
#
_symmetry.space_group_name_H-M   'P 1'
#
loop_
_entity.id
_entity.type
_entity.pdbx_description
1 polymer ?
#
loop_
_entity_poly.entity_id
_entity_poly.type
_entity_poly.pdbx_seq_one_letter_code
_entity_poly.pdbx_strand_id
1 'polypeptide(L)'
;MGCVQILRSLLNGNIFCMSLTIAYVKGTAPGKWLTRFAERTGHGALHSFESRDPFPLLADAQTDRTRPDLALVRLPDRRVDERFHVVRLYEEQPGVAVPKDSELTLLEELSAADLEDQHVNYAPDEHNEVDVSAVFDALDVVAANVGIAFAPRPLLRSINNKSTAHRDYVDGQPTSIALVWLKDKDSDAIQDFVGIAKGRTANTSRQAVPKRTAKEKAAAKKEARANNQRKVGRPARRRGRR
;
A
#
# COMPACT_ATOMS: atom_id res chain seq x y z
N MET A 1 36.03 -21.41 17.84
CA MET A 1 34.84 -21.58 18.71
C MET A 1 33.70 -20.82 18.07
N GLY A 2 32.80 -21.46 17.31
CA GLY A 2 31.75 -20.76 16.57
C GLY A 2 30.85 -21.66 15.70
N CYS A 3 30.71 -22.94 16.04
CA CYS A 3 29.99 -23.90 15.17
C CYS A 3 28.90 -24.72 15.90
N VAL A 4 28.41 -24.27 17.08
CA VAL A 4 27.44 -25.05 17.87
C VAL A 4 26.06 -24.41 18.00
N GLN A 5 25.84 -23.19 17.45
CA GLN A 5 24.54 -22.50 17.55
C GLN A 5 23.57 -22.70 16.36
N ILE A 6 23.99 -23.37 15.30
CA ILE A 6 23.15 -23.56 14.10
C ILE A 6 22.29 -24.86 14.19
N LEU A 7 22.57 -25.77 15.09
CA LEU A 7 21.88 -27.08 15.14
C LEU A 7 20.68 -27.17 16.11
N ARG A 8 20.28 -26.09 16.79
CA ARG A 8 19.10 -26.11 17.69
C ARG A 8 17.80 -25.61 17.06
N SER A 9 17.81 -25.18 15.79
CA SER A 9 16.60 -24.66 15.10
C SER A 9 15.83 -25.71 14.30
N LEU A 10 16.25 -26.97 14.29
CA LEU A 10 15.66 -28.01 13.42
C LEU A 10 14.64 -28.94 14.11
N LEU A 11 14.24 -28.67 15.36
CA LEU A 11 13.33 -29.56 16.10
C LEU A 11 12.01 -28.92 16.57
N ASN A 12 11.71 -27.70 16.20
CA ASN A 12 10.38 -27.13 16.44
C ASN A 12 9.71 -26.86 15.08
N GLY A 13 8.56 -27.52 14.94
CA GLY A 13 7.68 -27.58 13.77
C GLY A 13 7.70 -26.37 12.86
N ASN A 14 7.78 -26.67 11.61
CA ASN A 14 7.63 -25.88 10.42
C ASN A 14 6.78 -24.59 10.60
N ILE A 15 7.36 -23.54 11.20
CA ILE A 15 6.84 -22.19 11.05
C ILE A 15 7.29 -21.79 9.64
N PHE A 16 6.45 -22.04 8.65
CA PHE A 16 6.53 -21.34 7.38
C PHE A 16 6.46 -19.85 7.73
N CYS A 17 7.61 -19.21 7.80
CA CYS A 17 7.67 -17.76 7.88
C CYS A 17 7.15 -17.24 6.55
N MET A 18 5.82 -17.10 6.43
CA MET A 18 5.18 -16.57 5.23
C MET A 18 5.58 -15.10 5.15
N SER A 19 6.44 -14.79 4.18
CA SER A 19 6.74 -13.40 3.85
C SER A 19 5.74 -12.92 2.81
N LEU A 20 5.23 -11.70 2.96
CA LEU A 20 4.40 -11.05 1.95
C LEU A 20 5.23 -10.01 1.21
N THR A 21 5.28 -10.11 -0.12
CA THR A 21 6.00 -9.16 -0.97
C THR A 21 5.00 -8.36 -1.80
N ILE A 22 5.11 -7.02 -1.74
CA ILE A 22 4.18 -6.09 -2.38
C ILE A 22 4.96 -5.16 -3.30
N ALA A 23 4.62 -5.16 -4.60
CA ALA A 23 5.04 -4.10 -5.50
C ALA A 23 4.00 -2.99 -5.55
N TYR A 24 4.41 -1.75 -5.77
CA TYR A 24 3.46 -0.67 -5.95
C TYR A 24 3.92 0.32 -7.03
N VAL A 25 2.93 0.78 -7.82
CA VAL A 25 3.19 1.71 -8.91
C VAL A 25 3.58 3.09 -8.38
N LYS A 26 4.50 3.74 -9.07
CA LYS A 26 4.93 5.12 -8.79
C LYS A 26 3.75 6.07 -8.65
N GLY A 27 3.81 6.95 -7.66
CA GLY A 27 2.74 7.90 -7.32
C GLY A 27 1.79 7.40 -6.24
N THR A 28 1.91 6.13 -5.80
CA THR A 28 1.14 5.61 -4.66
C THR A 28 1.95 5.70 -3.36
N ALA A 29 1.26 5.77 -2.22
CA ALA A 29 1.89 5.88 -0.91
C ALA A 29 1.30 4.84 0.09
N PRO A 30 1.63 3.54 -0.06
CA PRO A 30 1.03 2.49 0.75
C PRO A 30 1.54 2.43 2.20
N GLY A 31 2.47 3.29 2.61
CA GLY A 31 3.19 3.23 3.89
C GLY A 31 2.30 3.00 5.11
N LYS A 32 1.13 3.67 5.20
CA LYS A 32 0.19 3.47 6.31
C LYS A 32 -0.42 2.06 6.35
N TRP A 33 -0.65 1.43 5.20
CA TRP A 33 -1.17 0.06 5.11
C TRP A 33 -0.08 -0.95 5.46
N LEU A 34 1.15 -0.72 4.97
CA LEU A 34 2.32 -1.55 5.30
C LEU A 34 2.59 -1.57 6.80
N THR A 35 2.62 -0.40 7.44
CA THR A 35 2.79 -0.29 8.89
C THR A 35 1.68 -1.01 9.65
N ARG A 36 0.42 -0.78 9.27
CA ARG A 36 -0.72 -1.43 9.92
C ARG A 36 -0.71 -2.95 9.74
N PHE A 37 -0.28 -3.45 8.58
CA PHE A 37 -0.15 -4.88 8.35
C PHE A 37 0.90 -5.50 9.27
N ALA A 38 2.09 -4.91 9.35
CA ALA A 38 3.16 -5.37 10.22
C ALA A 38 2.78 -5.35 11.71
N GLU A 39 2.02 -4.33 12.15
CA GLU A 39 1.59 -4.19 13.55
C GLU A 39 0.42 -5.11 13.95
N ARG A 40 -0.45 -5.48 13.00
CA ARG A 40 -1.74 -6.12 13.30
C ARG A 40 -1.84 -7.57 12.91
N THR A 41 -0.87 -8.08 12.14
CA THR A 41 -0.87 -9.45 11.66
C THR A 41 0.37 -10.21 12.11
N GLY A 42 0.27 -11.54 12.16
CA GLY A 42 1.37 -12.44 12.49
C GLY A 42 1.96 -13.15 11.27
N HIS A 43 1.77 -12.61 10.05
CA HIS A 43 2.16 -13.30 8.81
C HIS A 43 3.66 -13.28 8.50
N GLY A 44 4.50 -12.79 9.43
CA GLY A 44 5.96 -12.79 9.25
C GLY A 44 6.48 -11.53 8.57
N ALA A 45 7.51 -11.69 7.71
CA ALA A 45 8.18 -10.56 7.10
C ALA A 45 7.33 -9.93 5.98
N LEU A 46 7.32 -8.58 5.95
CA LEU A 46 6.68 -7.81 4.89
C LEU A 46 7.78 -7.10 4.07
N HIS A 47 7.83 -7.38 2.78
CA HIS A 47 8.69 -6.70 1.83
C HIS A 47 7.85 -5.83 0.91
N SER A 48 8.37 -4.65 0.57
CA SER A 48 7.68 -3.77 -0.38
C SER A 48 8.67 -2.95 -1.19
N PHE A 49 8.34 -2.70 -2.45
CA PHE A 49 9.17 -1.88 -3.32
C PHE A 49 8.32 -1.15 -4.37
N GLU A 50 8.82 0.01 -4.79
CA GLU A 50 8.22 0.82 -5.85
C GLU A 50 8.69 0.34 -7.22
N SER A 51 7.79 0.36 -8.21
CA SER A 51 8.09 0.10 -9.62
C SER A 51 7.36 1.10 -10.52
N ARG A 52 7.92 1.40 -11.68
CA ARG A 52 7.20 2.16 -12.71
C ARG A 52 6.08 1.32 -13.32
N ASP A 53 6.33 0.03 -13.49
CA ASP A 53 5.35 -0.95 -13.95
C ASP A 53 5.45 -2.22 -13.10
N PRO A 54 4.59 -2.39 -12.09
CA PRO A 54 4.61 -3.57 -11.23
C PRO A 54 3.91 -4.79 -11.85
N PHE A 55 3.11 -4.63 -12.92
CA PHE A 55 2.28 -5.69 -13.47
C PHE A 55 3.08 -6.85 -14.07
N PRO A 56 4.12 -6.65 -14.90
CA PRO A 56 4.92 -7.74 -15.44
C PRO A 56 5.54 -8.61 -14.35
N LEU A 57 5.88 -8.01 -13.20
CA LEU A 57 6.45 -8.74 -12.06
C LEU A 57 5.47 -9.72 -11.42
N LEU A 58 4.14 -9.47 -11.53
CA LEU A 58 3.10 -10.42 -11.11
C LEU A 58 2.91 -11.55 -12.12
N ALA A 59 2.93 -11.22 -13.41
CA ALA A 59 2.55 -12.13 -14.49
C ALA A 59 3.65 -13.12 -14.85
N ASP A 60 4.92 -12.70 -14.76
CA ASP A 60 6.04 -13.54 -15.18
C ASP A 60 6.26 -14.73 -14.25
N ALA A 61 6.33 -15.92 -14.85
CA ALA A 61 6.54 -17.19 -14.15
C ALA A 61 7.99 -17.38 -13.63
N GLN A 62 8.82 -16.34 -13.66
CA GLN A 62 10.19 -16.43 -13.19
C GLN A 62 10.24 -16.68 -11.69
N THR A 63 10.98 -17.71 -11.31
CA THR A 63 11.14 -18.22 -9.94
C THR A 63 12.08 -17.37 -9.09
N ASP A 64 12.08 -16.04 -9.25
CA ASP A 64 12.95 -15.18 -8.46
C ASP A 64 12.25 -14.79 -7.13
N ARG A 65 13.03 -14.75 -6.06
CA ARG A 65 12.61 -14.35 -4.70
C ARG A 65 12.11 -12.91 -4.60
N THR A 66 12.26 -12.13 -5.67
CA THR A 66 11.79 -10.74 -5.78
C THR A 66 10.39 -10.60 -6.35
N ARG A 67 9.74 -11.72 -6.73
CA ARG A 67 8.38 -11.70 -7.27
C ARG A 67 7.39 -11.23 -6.19
N PRO A 68 6.57 -10.21 -6.48
CA PRO A 68 5.53 -9.80 -5.54
C PRO A 68 4.38 -10.81 -5.51
N ASP A 69 3.78 -10.98 -4.32
CA ASP A 69 2.58 -11.77 -4.13
C ASP A 69 1.35 -11.01 -4.61
N LEU A 70 1.37 -9.66 -4.44
CA LEU A 70 0.34 -8.75 -4.95
C LEU A 70 0.98 -7.41 -5.33
N ALA A 71 0.28 -6.65 -6.16
CA ALA A 71 0.72 -5.31 -6.55
C ALA A 71 -0.40 -4.26 -6.44
N LEU A 72 -0.02 -3.02 -6.12
CA LEU A 72 -0.85 -1.87 -6.42
C LEU A 72 -0.56 -1.44 -7.86
N VAL A 73 -1.57 -1.47 -8.69
CA VAL A 73 -1.49 -1.08 -10.11
C VAL A 73 -2.45 0.07 -10.39
N ARG A 74 -2.16 0.83 -11.43
CA ARG A 74 -3.07 1.87 -11.95
C ARG A 74 -3.96 1.26 -13.02
N LEU A 75 -5.25 1.51 -12.91
CA LEU A 75 -6.26 1.08 -13.87
C LEU A 75 -6.84 2.29 -14.61
N PRO A 76 -7.24 2.13 -15.88
CA PRO A 76 -7.27 0.87 -16.61
C PRO A 76 -5.88 0.34 -16.97
N ASP A 77 -5.78 -0.98 -17.14
CA ASP A 77 -4.61 -1.69 -17.63
C ASP A 77 -5.12 -2.95 -18.36
N ARG A 78 -4.93 -3.03 -19.66
CA ARG A 78 -5.45 -4.10 -20.53
C ARG A 78 -4.85 -5.47 -20.25
N ARG A 79 -3.74 -5.53 -19.52
CA ARG A 79 -3.09 -6.78 -19.13
C ARG A 79 -3.79 -7.48 -17.96
N VAL A 80 -4.66 -6.74 -17.25
CA VAL A 80 -5.45 -7.29 -16.14
C VAL A 80 -6.64 -8.07 -16.69
N ASP A 81 -6.54 -9.39 -16.65
CA ASP A 81 -7.53 -10.33 -17.16
C ASP A 81 -8.19 -11.16 -16.04
N GLU A 82 -8.95 -12.18 -16.44
CA GLU A 82 -9.68 -13.07 -15.53
C GLU A 82 -8.81 -13.91 -14.60
N ARG A 83 -7.50 -14.02 -14.83
CA ARG A 83 -6.57 -14.75 -13.96
C ARG A 83 -6.33 -14.02 -12.64
N PHE A 84 -6.65 -12.73 -12.59
CA PHE A 84 -6.35 -11.88 -11.45
C PHE A 84 -7.58 -11.61 -10.58
N HIS A 85 -7.35 -11.48 -9.28
CA HIS A 85 -8.24 -10.75 -8.39
C HIS A 85 -7.93 -9.26 -8.49
N VAL A 86 -8.97 -8.44 -8.54
CA VAL A 86 -8.86 -6.98 -8.64
C VAL A 86 -9.71 -6.33 -7.55
N VAL A 87 -9.09 -5.51 -6.72
CA VAL A 87 -9.78 -4.75 -5.67
C VAL A 87 -9.45 -3.28 -5.82
N ARG A 88 -10.38 -2.50 -6.40
CA ARG A 88 -10.26 -1.05 -6.52
C ARG A 88 -10.26 -0.40 -5.14
N LEU A 89 -9.35 0.56 -4.91
CA LEU A 89 -9.15 1.23 -3.62
C LEU A 89 -9.61 2.68 -3.66
N TYR A 90 -9.13 3.46 -4.61
CA TYR A 90 -9.45 4.87 -4.75
C TYR A 90 -9.19 5.35 -6.18
N GLU A 91 -9.74 6.53 -6.51
CA GLU A 91 -9.52 7.20 -7.78
C GLU A 91 -8.42 8.26 -7.64
N GLU A 92 -7.67 8.45 -8.73
CA GLU A 92 -6.69 9.51 -8.87
C GLU A 92 -7.23 10.54 -9.84
N GLN A 93 -7.24 11.79 -9.42
CA GLN A 93 -7.68 12.90 -10.28
C GLN A 93 -6.67 13.15 -11.40
N PRO A 94 -7.13 13.51 -12.61
CA PRO A 94 -6.26 13.86 -13.70
C PRO A 94 -5.51 15.17 -13.42
N GLY A 95 -4.34 15.29 -14.01
CA GLY A 95 -3.52 16.48 -13.90
C GLY A 95 -2.74 16.75 -15.18
N VAL A 96 -2.17 17.93 -15.25
CA VAL A 96 -1.30 18.37 -16.32
C VAL A 96 -0.02 18.97 -15.73
N ALA A 97 1.12 18.59 -16.29
CA ALA A 97 2.40 19.21 -16.03
C ALA A 97 2.68 20.28 -17.07
N VAL A 98 3.12 21.43 -16.60
CA VAL A 98 3.45 22.61 -17.41
C VAL A 98 4.84 23.11 -17.02
N PRO A 99 5.55 23.84 -17.88
CA PRO A 99 6.79 24.52 -17.49
C PRO A 99 6.55 25.45 -16.29
N LYS A 100 7.49 25.50 -15.38
CA LYS A 100 7.36 26.31 -14.14
C LYS A 100 7.13 27.79 -14.40
N ASP A 101 7.75 28.32 -15.45
CA ASP A 101 7.71 29.75 -15.79
C ASP A 101 6.56 30.06 -16.78
N SER A 102 5.68 29.11 -17.08
CA SER A 102 4.51 29.31 -17.93
C SER A 102 3.42 30.11 -17.21
N GLU A 103 2.71 30.96 -17.95
CA GLU A 103 1.53 31.69 -17.47
C GLU A 103 0.40 30.77 -16.99
N LEU A 104 0.34 29.51 -17.50
CA LEU A 104 -0.59 28.48 -17.04
C LEU A 104 -0.44 28.18 -15.54
N THR A 105 0.69 28.50 -14.96
CA THR A 105 0.93 28.33 -13.51
C THR A 105 0.16 29.32 -12.63
N LEU A 106 -0.40 30.37 -13.20
CA LEU A 106 -1.24 31.35 -12.51
C LEU A 106 -2.65 30.84 -12.22
N LEU A 107 -3.09 29.82 -12.95
CA LEU A 107 -4.37 29.17 -12.74
C LEU A 107 -4.23 28.01 -11.73
N GLU A 108 -5.23 27.78 -10.91
CA GLU A 108 -5.25 26.66 -9.97
C GLU A 108 -5.60 25.32 -10.65
N GLU A 109 -6.49 25.38 -11.64
CA GLU A 109 -6.93 24.27 -12.49
C GLU A 109 -6.89 24.68 -13.95
N LEU A 110 -6.80 23.71 -14.86
CA LEU A 110 -6.71 23.95 -16.31
C LEU A 110 -7.77 23.11 -17.01
N SER A 111 -8.40 23.71 -18.02
CA SER A 111 -9.34 23.09 -18.93
C SER A 111 -8.71 22.81 -20.30
N ALA A 112 -9.41 22.10 -21.16
CA ALA A 112 -8.99 21.87 -22.54
C ALA A 112 -8.85 23.18 -23.32
N ALA A 113 -9.72 24.17 -23.05
CA ALA A 113 -9.66 25.49 -23.68
C ALA A 113 -8.39 26.27 -23.32
N ASP A 114 -7.90 26.12 -22.08
CA ASP A 114 -6.65 26.79 -21.65
C ASP A 114 -5.41 26.18 -22.30
N LEU A 115 -5.53 24.98 -22.87
CA LEU A 115 -4.42 24.17 -23.38
C LEU A 115 -4.46 23.96 -24.90
N GLU A 116 -5.38 24.62 -25.62
CA GLU A 116 -5.65 24.40 -27.06
C GLU A 116 -4.38 24.64 -27.91
N ASP A 117 -3.58 25.65 -27.58
CA ASP A 117 -2.36 26.01 -28.32
C ASP A 117 -1.10 25.29 -27.79
N GLN A 118 -1.21 24.39 -26.83
CA GLN A 118 -0.05 23.76 -26.22
C GLN A 118 0.38 22.50 -26.97
N HIS A 119 1.68 22.33 -27.14
CA HIS A 119 2.22 21.06 -27.63
C HIS A 119 2.12 20.00 -26.55
N VAL A 120 1.49 18.85 -26.88
CA VAL A 120 1.32 17.73 -25.93
C VAL A 120 2.44 16.72 -26.12
N ASN A 121 3.33 16.59 -25.14
CA ASN A 121 4.42 15.61 -25.14
C ASN A 121 3.95 14.22 -24.72
N TYR A 122 2.93 14.14 -23.85
CA TYR A 122 2.32 12.89 -23.41
C TYR A 122 0.87 13.11 -22.99
N ALA A 123 0.04 12.15 -23.35
CA ALA A 123 -1.31 11.95 -22.80
C ALA A 123 -1.55 10.45 -22.64
N PRO A 124 -2.40 10.00 -21.67
CA PRO A 124 -2.90 8.63 -21.63
C PRO A 124 -3.49 8.22 -22.98
N ASP A 125 -3.48 6.94 -23.28
CA ASP A 125 -4.03 6.42 -24.53
C ASP A 125 -5.56 6.53 -24.58
N GLU A 126 -6.15 6.09 -25.70
CA GLU A 126 -7.61 6.10 -25.92
C GLU A 126 -8.41 5.29 -24.88
N HIS A 127 -7.74 4.39 -24.14
CA HIS A 127 -8.32 3.61 -23.05
C HIS A 127 -8.04 4.23 -21.68
N ASN A 128 -7.41 5.41 -21.63
CA ASN A 128 -6.95 6.08 -20.41
C ASN A 128 -5.88 5.27 -19.64
N GLU A 129 -5.09 4.45 -20.36
CA GLU A 129 -3.98 3.70 -19.81
C GLU A 129 -2.74 4.60 -19.70
N VAL A 130 -2.03 4.54 -18.56
CA VAL A 130 -0.91 5.43 -18.26
C VAL A 130 0.42 4.69 -18.29
N ASP A 131 1.29 5.05 -19.23
CA ASP A 131 2.69 4.63 -19.24
C ASP A 131 3.53 5.56 -18.35
N VAL A 132 3.90 5.06 -17.19
CA VAL A 132 4.70 5.83 -16.22
C VAL A 132 6.07 6.20 -16.79
N SER A 133 6.70 5.35 -17.61
CA SER A 133 8.02 5.64 -18.19
C SER A 133 7.93 6.76 -19.21
N ALA A 134 6.91 6.73 -20.08
CA ALA A 134 6.67 7.79 -21.05
C ALA A 134 6.32 9.12 -20.36
N VAL A 135 5.63 9.10 -19.22
CA VAL A 135 5.40 10.30 -18.40
C VAL A 135 6.71 10.91 -17.92
N PHE A 136 7.68 10.10 -17.45
CA PHE A 136 9.00 10.60 -17.04
C PHE A 136 9.73 11.28 -18.20
N ASP A 137 9.79 10.63 -19.36
CA ASP A 137 10.45 11.15 -20.55
C ASP A 137 9.79 12.48 -21.01
N ALA A 138 8.46 12.54 -21.00
CA ALA A 138 7.74 13.76 -21.33
C ALA A 138 7.99 14.90 -20.34
N LEU A 139 8.12 14.61 -19.05
CA LEU A 139 8.41 15.64 -18.04
C LEU A 139 9.78 16.25 -18.20
N ASP A 140 10.77 15.53 -18.73
CA ASP A 140 12.09 16.09 -19.05
C ASP A 140 11.98 17.09 -20.21
N VAL A 141 11.10 16.85 -21.18
CA VAL A 141 10.81 17.78 -22.28
C VAL A 141 10.07 19.02 -21.77
N VAL A 142 9.06 18.83 -20.93
CA VAL A 142 8.33 19.94 -20.28
C VAL A 142 9.28 20.80 -19.44
N ALA A 143 10.23 20.17 -18.73
CA ALA A 143 11.25 20.88 -17.94
C ALA A 143 12.20 21.73 -18.79
N ALA A 144 12.37 21.38 -20.07
CA ALA A 144 13.08 22.20 -21.07
C ALA A 144 12.22 23.33 -21.67
N ASN A 145 11.07 23.62 -21.06
CA ASN A 145 10.11 24.65 -21.48
C ASN A 145 9.45 24.35 -22.82
N VAL A 146 9.17 23.08 -23.14
CA VAL A 146 8.52 22.64 -24.36
C VAL A 146 7.23 21.89 -24.03
N GLY A 147 6.08 22.51 -24.32
CA GLY A 147 4.75 21.90 -24.23
C GLY A 147 4.32 21.45 -22.84
N ILE A 148 3.41 20.49 -22.81
CA ILE A 148 2.75 19.99 -21.60
C ILE A 148 2.72 18.44 -21.59
N ALA A 149 2.39 17.84 -20.42
CA ALA A 149 2.16 16.41 -20.31
C ALA A 149 0.99 16.11 -19.37
N PHE A 150 0.07 15.24 -19.78
CA PHE A 150 -1.06 14.82 -18.96
C PHE A 150 -0.73 13.54 -18.19
N ALA A 151 -1.01 13.49 -16.90
CA ALA A 151 -0.93 12.27 -16.11
C ALA A 151 -1.73 12.42 -14.80
N PRO A 152 -2.01 11.31 -14.08
CA PRO A 152 -2.66 11.40 -12.77
C PRO A 152 -1.91 12.32 -11.81
N ARG A 153 -2.64 13.14 -11.10
CA ARG A 153 -2.09 14.16 -10.20
C ARG A 153 -1.11 13.59 -9.14
N PRO A 154 -1.39 12.44 -8.50
CA PRO A 154 -0.45 11.85 -7.56
C PRO A 154 0.86 11.40 -8.20
N LEU A 155 0.81 10.92 -9.45
CA LEU A 155 2.02 10.56 -10.21
C LEU A 155 2.87 11.80 -10.47
N LEU A 156 2.29 12.88 -11.00
CA LEU A 156 3.00 14.14 -11.24
C LEU A 156 3.64 14.70 -9.97
N ARG A 157 2.93 14.63 -8.84
CA ARG A 157 3.45 15.05 -7.53
C ARG A 157 4.63 14.19 -7.04
N SER A 158 4.67 12.93 -7.40
CA SER A 158 5.72 12.00 -6.98
C SER A 158 7.02 12.19 -7.76
N ILE A 159 6.94 12.81 -8.94
CA ILE A 159 8.08 13.10 -9.81
C ILE A 159 8.55 14.53 -9.50
N ASN A 160 9.54 14.64 -8.61
CA ASN A 160 10.04 15.94 -8.16
C ASN A 160 10.96 16.56 -9.23
N ASN A 161 10.39 17.30 -10.18
CA ASN A 161 11.15 18.11 -11.14
C ASN A 161 10.96 19.60 -10.80
N LYS A 162 12.07 20.29 -10.49
CA LYS A 162 12.06 21.69 -10.07
C LYS A 162 11.68 22.68 -11.17
N SER A 163 11.78 22.27 -12.44
CA SER A 163 11.49 23.07 -13.62
C SER A 163 10.07 22.87 -14.15
N THR A 164 9.29 21.99 -13.53
CA THR A 164 7.88 21.77 -13.88
C THR A 164 6.95 22.16 -12.73
N ALA A 165 5.77 22.62 -13.08
CA ALA A 165 4.62 22.75 -12.18
C ALA A 165 3.52 21.82 -12.65
N HIS A 166 2.58 21.51 -11.77
CA HIS A 166 1.43 20.67 -12.13
C HIS A 166 0.14 21.30 -11.62
N ARG A 167 -0.93 21.14 -12.40
CA ARG A 167 -2.28 21.64 -12.12
C ARG A 167 -3.30 20.52 -12.23
N ASP A 168 -4.45 20.72 -11.62
CA ASP A 168 -5.60 19.85 -11.84
C ASP A 168 -6.11 20.05 -13.27
N TYR A 169 -6.49 18.98 -13.95
CA TYR A 169 -7.04 19.02 -15.30
C TYR A 169 -8.51 18.61 -15.24
N VAL A 170 -9.41 19.59 -15.44
CA VAL A 170 -10.84 19.40 -15.17
C VAL A 170 -11.56 18.53 -16.20
N ASP A 171 -11.08 18.49 -17.46
CA ASP A 171 -11.70 17.72 -18.53
C ASP A 171 -11.10 16.31 -18.68
N GLY A 172 -10.16 15.94 -17.81
CA GLY A 172 -9.51 14.64 -17.84
C GLY A 172 -10.36 13.53 -17.22
N GLN A 173 -10.05 12.28 -17.60
CA GLN A 173 -10.66 11.11 -16.98
C GLN A 173 -9.84 10.64 -15.78
N PRO A 174 -10.47 10.32 -14.63
CA PRO A 174 -9.78 9.77 -13.48
C PRO A 174 -9.26 8.35 -13.75
N THR A 175 -8.13 8.01 -13.17
CA THR A 175 -7.63 6.64 -13.09
C THR A 175 -7.95 6.04 -11.72
N SER A 176 -7.77 4.73 -11.54
CA SER A 176 -8.00 4.09 -10.24
C SER A 176 -6.77 3.33 -9.79
N ILE A 177 -6.47 3.35 -8.50
CA ILE A 177 -5.50 2.43 -7.90
C ILE A 177 -6.24 1.19 -7.40
N ALA A 178 -5.71 0.02 -7.77
CA ALA A 178 -6.24 -1.27 -7.37
C ALA A 178 -5.15 -2.19 -6.83
N LEU A 179 -5.53 -3.07 -5.90
CA LEU A 179 -4.75 -4.24 -5.56
C LEU A 179 -5.07 -5.36 -6.56
N VAL A 180 -4.02 -5.94 -7.12
CA VAL A 180 -4.10 -7.03 -8.11
C VAL A 180 -3.16 -8.16 -7.71
N TRP A 181 -3.64 -9.40 -7.78
CA TRP A 181 -2.86 -10.61 -7.54
C TRP A 181 -3.46 -11.79 -8.29
N LEU A 182 -2.64 -12.80 -8.57
CA LEU A 182 -3.08 -14.03 -9.22
C LEU A 182 -4.05 -14.82 -8.32
N LYS A 183 -5.13 -15.34 -8.91
CA LYS A 183 -6.15 -16.11 -8.18
C LYS A 183 -5.59 -17.37 -7.53
N ASP A 184 -4.63 -18.03 -8.15
CA ASP A 184 -3.96 -19.22 -7.65
C ASP A 184 -2.96 -18.94 -6.50
N LYS A 185 -2.63 -17.67 -6.26
CA LYS A 185 -1.75 -17.19 -5.19
C LYS A 185 -2.51 -16.58 -4.01
N ASP A 186 -3.83 -16.65 -4.02
CA ASP A 186 -4.64 -16.11 -2.92
C ASP A 186 -4.25 -16.76 -1.59
N SER A 187 -4.12 -15.94 -0.54
CA SER A 187 -3.69 -16.38 0.78
C SER A 187 -4.28 -15.50 1.88
N ASP A 188 -4.28 -16.02 3.12
CA ASP A 188 -4.76 -15.26 4.28
C ASP A 188 -3.98 -13.95 4.47
N ALA A 189 -2.66 -13.95 4.18
CA ALA A 189 -1.84 -12.74 4.25
C ALA A 189 -2.28 -11.67 3.24
N ILE A 190 -2.56 -12.06 2.00
CA ILE A 190 -3.10 -11.17 0.97
C ILE A 190 -4.48 -10.65 1.40
N GLN A 191 -5.38 -11.52 1.86
CA GLN A 191 -6.73 -11.15 2.28
C GLN A 191 -6.73 -10.19 3.48
N ASP A 192 -5.80 -10.36 4.42
CA ASP A 192 -5.63 -9.45 5.55
C ASP A 192 -5.10 -8.09 5.08
N PHE A 193 -4.12 -8.07 4.15
CA PHE A 193 -3.64 -6.81 3.58
C PHE A 193 -4.74 -6.06 2.82
N VAL A 194 -5.51 -6.76 1.98
CA VAL A 194 -6.67 -6.20 1.28
C VAL A 194 -7.68 -5.62 2.28
N GLY A 195 -7.94 -6.35 3.37
CA GLY A 195 -8.81 -5.86 4.44
C GLY A 195 -8.34 -4.58 5.09
N ILE A 196 -7.03 -4.47 5.34
CA ILE A 196 -6.40 -3.27 5.91
C ILE A 196 -6.46 -2.10 4.93
N ALA A 197 -6.16 -2.32 3.66
CA ALA A 197 -6.23 -1.31 2.61
C ALA A 197 -7.66 -0.77 2.43
N LYS A 198 -8.68 -1.63 2.56
CA LYS A 198 -10.12 -1.26 2.56
C LYS A 198 -10.61 -0.66 3.89
N GLY A 199 -9.73 -0.41 4.86
CA GLY A 199 -10.08 0.26 6.10
C GLY A 199 -10.63 -0.64 7.21
N ARG A 200 -10.43 -1.98 7.15
CA ARG A 200 -10.79 -2.87 8.27
C ARG A 200 -10.08 -2.45 9.55
N THR A 201 -10.84 -2.37 10.62
CA THR A 201 -10.31 -2.12 11.97
C THR A 201 -9.82 -3.41 12.62
N ALA A 202 -9.00 -3.31 13.66
CA ALA A 202 -8.46 -4.46 14.40
C ALA A 202 -9.56 -5.43 14.93
N ASN A 203 -10.78 -4.93 15.16
CA ASN A 203 -11.90 -5.72 15.67
C ASN A 203 -12.65 -6.54 14.59
N THR A 204 -12.34 -6.33 13.30
CA THR A 204 -12.97 -7.03 12.16
C THR A 204 -12.01 -7.99 11.46
N SER A 205 -10.80 -8.18 11.97
CA SER A 205 -9.84 -9.15 11.44
C SER A 205 -10.33 -10.59 11.66
N ARG A 206 -10.21 -11.46 10.63
CA ARG A 206 -10.51 -12.90 10.75
C ARG A 206 -9.63 -13.62 11.78
N GLN A 207 -8.50 -13.03 12.14
CA GLN A 207 -7.58 -13.48 13.19
C GLN A 207 -7.97 -12.96 14.59
N ALA A 208 -9.17 -12.45 14.79
CA ALA A 208 -9.64 -12.12 16.14
C ALA A 208 -9.51 -13.38 17.00
N VAL A 209 -8.64 -13.30 18.01
CA VAL A 209 -8.50 -14.28 19.09
C VAL A 209 -9.90 -14.77 19.47
N PRO A 210 -10.16 -16.07 19.51
CA PRO A 210 -11.50 -16.60 19.79
C PRO A 210 -12.05 -15.90 21.03
N LYS A 211 -13.19 -15.24 20.87
CA LYS A 211 -13.84 -14.50 21.97
C LYS A 211 -14.02 -15.49 23.12
N ARG A 212 -13.35 -15.21 24.25
CA ARG A 212 -13.52 -15.99 25.47
C ARG A 212 -14.99 -16.28 25.68
N THR A 213 -15.33 -17.54 25.85
CA THR A 213 -16.71 -17.97 26.10
C THR A 213 -17.28 -17.29 27.35
N ALA A 214 -18.59 -17.21 27.49
CA ALA A 214 -19.22 -16.63 28.67
C ALA A 214 -18.72 -17.31 29.96
N LYS A 215 -18.44 -18.64 29.87
CA LYS A 215 -17.89 -19.45 30.97
C LYS A 215 -16.47 -19.03 31.34
N GLU A 216 -15.59 -18.79 30.37
CA GLU A 216 -14.21 -18.33 30.62
C GLU A 216 -14.17 -16.90 31.15
N LYS A 217 -15.07 -16.00 30.68
CA LYS A 217 -15.21 -14.64 31.24
C LYS A 217 -15.70 -14.68 32.70
N ALA A 218 -16.63 -15.58 33.02
CA ALA A 218 -17.13 -15.76 34.38
C ALA A 218 -16.04 -16.32 35.28
N ALA A 219 -15.26 -17.29 34.84
CA ALA A 219 -14.14 -17.87 35.56
C ALA A 219 -13.05 -16.82 35.84
N ALA A 220 -12.62 -16.06 34.84
CA ALA A 220 -11.63 -14.99 34.99
C ALA A 220 -12.13 -13.87 35.95
N LYS A 221 -13.41 -13.53 35.93
CA LYS A 221 -14.00 -12.55 36.84
C LYS A 221 -14.04 -13.08 38.29
N LYS A 222 -14.29 -14.37 38.48
CA LYS A 222 -14.28 -15.03 39.81
C LYS A 222 -12.86 -15.06 40.39
N GLU A 223 -11.87 -15.38 39.57
CA GLU A 223 -10.47 -15.44 39.94
C GLU A 223 -9.91 -14.03 40.30
N ALA A 224 -10.25 -13.01 39.50
CA ALA A 224 -9.89 -11.63 39.80
C ALA A 224 -10.51 -11.13 41.12
N ARG A 225 -11.75 -11.52 41.43
CA ARG A 225 -12.41 -11.18 42.70
C ARG A 225 -11.72 -11.89 43.89
N ALA A 226 -11.38 -13.17 43.78
CA ALA A 226 -10.68 -13.92 44.80
C ALA A 226 -9.29 -13.36 45.08
N ASN A 227 -8.57 -12.93 44.04
CA ASN A 227 -7.24 -12.34 44.17
C ASN A 227 -7.28 -10.96 44.84
N ASN A 228 -8.34 -10.18 44.60
CA ASN A 228 -8.54 -8.88 45.22
C ASN A 228 -8.89 -9.00 46.71
N GLN A 229 -9.69 -10.01 47.10
CA GLN A 229 -10.00 -10.32 48.50
C GLN A 229 -8.76 -10.76 49.28
N ARG A 230 -7.84 -11.53 48.67
CA ARG A 230 -6.55 -11.92 49.29
C ARG A 230 -5.61 -10.73 49.52
N LYS A 231 -5.69 -9.68 48.67
CA LYS A 231 -4.89 -8.44 48.85
C LYS A 231 -5.39 -7.56 49.99
N VAL A 232 -6.70 -7.52 50.23
CA VAL A 232 -7.32 -6.69 51.26
C VAL A 232 -7.17 -7.33 52.66
N GLY A 233 -6.95 -8.66 52.78
CA GLY A 233 -6.89 -9.38 54.04
C GLY A 233 -5.46 -9.48 54.68
N ARG A 234 -4.44 -8.78 54.13
CA ARG A 234 -3.11 -8.76 54.75
C ARG A 234 -2.98 -7.62 55.78
N PRO A 235 -2.95 -7.89 57.10
CA PRO A 235 -2.77 -6.84 58.11
C PRO A 235 -1.39 -6.22 57.98
N ALA A 236 -1.35 -4.87 57.99
CA ALA A 236 -0.12 -4.10 57.99
C ALA A 236 0.75 -4.46 59.20
N ARG A 237 1.92 -5.04 58.97
CA ARG A 237 2.92 -5.35 60.01
C ARG A 237 3.39 -4.01 60.61
N ARG A 238 2.93 -3.71 61.83
CA ARG A 238 3.37 -2.56 62.65
C ARG A 238 4.90 -2.66 62.83
N ARG A 239 5.65 -1.74 62.24
CA ARG A 239 7.05 -1.52 62.61
C ARG A 239 7.11 -0.89 63.95
N GLY A 240 7.55 -1.67 65.00
CA GLY A 240 7.87 -1.14 66.30
C GLY A 240 9.08 -0.23 66.24
N ARG A 241 8.95 0.93 66.86
CA ARG A 241 10.02 1.88 67.15
C ARG A 241 10.89 1.31 68.31
N ARG A 242 12.16 1.24 68.10
CA ARG A 242 13.19 1.45 69.12
C ARG A 242 14.31 2.27 68.51
#